data_edc1f25b48c5fe0f7551dcaeb8bcc138
#
_entry.id   edc1f25b48c5fe0f7551dcaeb8bcc138
#
_cell.length_a   1.000
_cell.length_b   1.000
_cell.length_c   1.000
_cell.angle_alpha   90.00
_cell.angle_beta   90.00
_cell.angle_gamma   90.00
#
_symmetry.space_group_name_H-M   'P 1'
#
loop_
_entity.id
_entity.type
_entity.pdbx_description
1 polymer ?
#
loop_
_entity_poly.entity_id
_entity_poly.type
_entity_poly.pdbx_seq_one_letter_code
_entity_poly.pdbx_strand_id
1 'polypeptide(L)'
;MYMSVTELEEKFDCETLNSSMNKESLNDSQETENSPELSIDVNSYENIIASESSSTEDTVKMYLKEIGKAKLLSKDEELEIAKKMEEGCQYSKKILTICNLRLVVSIAKKYTGRGILFLDLIQEGNQGLMRAVDKFDYRKGYKFSTYATWWIRQAITRAIADQARTIRVPVHMVETINKLRKSIRELMQELGRKPTELEIADYTGISLDKVQEIIGISQIPLSLETPIGDEEGNYLGDFVEDQSMESPEAVIAKDNIKDGLNAVLDDLTX
;
A
#
# COMPACT_ATOMS: atom_id res chain seq x y z
N MET A 1 17.92 1.57 28.23
CA MET A 1 16.90 0.56 28.51
C MET A 1 16.03 0.45 27.28
N TYR A 2 16.28 -0.54 26.43
CA TYR A 2 15.57 -0.71 25.16
C TYR A 2 14.31 -1.55 25.44
N MET A 3 13.13 -0.98 25.19
CA MET A 3 11.88 -1.74 25.21
C MET A 3 11.90 -2.75 24.06
N SER A 4 11.42 -3.95 24.33
CA SER A 4 11.31 -5.00 23.30
C SER A 4 10.28 -4.61 22.24
N VAL A 5 10.48 -5.08 21.01
CA VAL A 5 9.58 -4.80 19.88
C VAL A 5 8.13 -5.25 20.19
N THR A 6 8.00 -6.31 20.96
CA THR A 6 6.70 -6.84 21.42
C THR A 6 5.95 -5.90 22.37
N GLU A 7 6.66 -5.20 23.26
CA GLU A 7 6.04 -4.22 24.19
C GLU A 7 5.59 -2.94 23.48
N LEU A 8 6.29 -2.56 22.41
CA LEU A 8 5.89 -1.44 21.54
C LEU A 8 4.66 -1.80 20.70
N GLU A 9 4.58 -3.03 20.22
CA GLU A 9 3.43 -3.50 19.42
C GLU A 9 2.15 -3.59 20.28
N GLU A 10 2.23 -4.08 21.52
CA GLU A 10 1.08 -4.16 22.43
C GLU A 10 0.55 -2.79 22.87
N LYS A 11 1.43 -1.83 23.08
CA LYS A 11 1.05 -0.46 23.46
C LYS A 11 0.43 0.32 22.29
N PHE A 12 0.92 0.08 21.08
CA PHE A 12 0.39 0.72 19.86
C PHE A 12 -1.01 0.18 19.49
N ASP A 13 -1.26 -1.12 19.72
CA ASP A 13 -2.54 -1.77 19.43
C ASP A 13 -3.71 -1.28 20.32
N CYS A 14 -3.44 -0.89 21.58
CA CYS A 14 -4.52 -0.50 22.51
C CYS A 14 -4.96 0.97 22.39
N GLU A 15 -4.05 1.90 22.11
CA GLU A 15 -4.38 3.34 22.05
C GLU A 15 -4.93 3.78 20.70
N THR A 16 -4.41 3.21 19.60
CA THR A 16 -4.92 3.48 18.24
C THR A 16 -6.27 2.84 17.98
N LEU A 17 -6.55 1.68 18.59
CA LEU A 17 -7.87 1.03 18.50
C LEU A 17 -9.00 1.90 19.06
N ASN A 18 -8.76 2.57 20.19
CA ASN A 18 -9.80 3.41 20.82
C ASN A 18 -10.03 4.74 20.10
N SER A 19 -9.05 5.30 19.43
CA SER A 19 -9.21 6.59 18.73
C SER A 19 -9.78 6.45 17.33
N SER A 20 -9.50 5.37 16.62
CA SER A 20 -10.05 5.12 15.28
C SER A 20 -11.44 4.48 15.31
N MET A 21 -11.76 3.68 16.35
CA MET A 21 -13.11 3.11 16.50
C MET A 21 -14.20 4.16 16.71
N ASN A 22 -13.86 5.32 17.29
CA ASN A 22 -14.85 6.37 17.58
C ASN A 22 -15.16 7.31 16.42
N LYS A 23 -14.37 7.34 15.35
CA LYS A 23 -14.58 8.28 14.24
C LYS A 23 -15.05 7.67 12.92
N GLU A 24 -14.74 6.39 12.66
CA GLU A 24 -15.14 5.73 11.40
C GLU A 24 -16.36 4.82 11.55
N SER A 25 -16.73 4.45 12.79
CA SER A 25 -17.85 3.55 13.05
C SER A 25 -19.24 4.16 12.85
N LEU A 26 -19.34 5.47 12.68
CA LEU A 26 -20.66 6.15 12.55
C LEU A 26 -21.19 6.19 11.12
N ASN A 27 -20.35 6.09 10.09
CA ASN A 27 -20.79 6.16 8.71
C ASN A 27 -20.88 4.81 7.98
N ASP A 28 -20.19 3.78 8.46
CA ASP A 28 -20.19 2.44 7.84
C ASP A 28 -21.18 1.45 8.51
N SER A 29 -21.85 1.88 9.59
CA SER A 29 -22.66 0.98 10.43
C SER A 29 -24.02 0.63 9.83
N GLN A 30 -24.42 1.22 8.71
CA GLN A 30 -25.74 0.96 8.10
C GLN A 30 -25.75 -0.07 6.96
N GLU A 31 -24.57 -0.55 6.51
CA GLU A 31 -24.52 -1.52 5.39
C GLU A 31 -24.25 -2.98 5.79
N THR A 32 -24.17 -3.30 7.07
CA THR A 32 -23.69 -4.63 7.52
C THR A 32 -24.75 -5.62 7.99
N GLU A 33 -26.05 -5.33 7.83
CA GLU A 33 -27.09 -6.30 8.22
C GLU A 33 -27.51 -7.29 7.14
N ASN A 34 -27.11 -7.06 5.89
CA ASN A 34 -27.27 -8.07 4.85
C ASN A 34 -25.89 -8.72 4.59
N SER A 35 -25.68 -9.90 5.16
CA SER A 35 -24.57 -10.75 4.74
C SER A 35 -24.82 -11.14 3.28
N PRO A 36 -24.12 -10.58 2.30
CA PRO A 36 -24.25 -11.07 0.92
C PRO A 36 -23.77 -12.51 0.92
N GLU A 37 -24.49 -13.38 0.27
CA GLU A 37 -24.01 -14.71 -0.05
C GLU A 37 -22.61 -14.55 -0.67
N LEU A 38 -21.61 -15.02 0.05
CA LEU A 38 -20.20 -14.96 -0.39
C LEU A 38 -19.96 -16.04 -1.47
N SER A 39 -20.81 -16.05 -2.51
CA SER A 39 -20.49 -16.82 -3.70
C SER A 39 -19.38 -16.08 -4.46
N ILE A 40 -18.22 -16.69 -4.57
CA ILE A 40 -17.16 -16.18 -5.44
C ILE A 40 -17.60 -16.51 -6.88
N ASP A 41 -18.19 -15.53 -7.53
CA ASP A 41 -18.34 -15.56 -8.97
C ASP A 41 -17.01 -15.06 -9.56
N VAL A 42 -16.25 -15.98 -10.12
CA VAL A 42 -14.94 -15.68 -10.75
C VAL A 42 -15.10 -14.61 -11.83
N ASN A 43 -16.23 -14.60 -12.53
CA ASN A 43 -16.51 -13.61 -13.57
C ASN A 43 -16.57 -12.16 -13.01
N SER A 44 -16.95 -11.98 -11.75
CA SER A 44 -16.97 -10.65 -11.12
C SER A 44 -15.57 -10.04 -10.92
N TYR A 45 -14.52 -10.83 -11.10
CA TYR A 45 -13.13 -10.38 -10.96
C TYR A 45 -12.41 -10.21 -12.30
N GLU A 46 -13.10 -10.50 -13.43
CA GLU A 46 -12.47 -10.44 -14.77
C GLU A 46 -11.87 -9.07 -15.10
N ASN A 47 -12.54 -7.99 -14.76
CA ASN A 47 -12.03 -6.63 -15.01
C ASN A 47 -10.76 -6.31 -14.21
N ILE A 48 -10.63 -6.86 -12.98
CA ILE A 48 -9.44 -6.70 -12.14
C ILE A 48 -8.29 -7.54 -12.73
N ILE A 49 -8.62 -8.78 -13.09
CA ILE A 49 -7.68 -9.76 -13.64
C ILE A 49 -7.13 -9.25 -14.99
N ALA A 50 -8.00 -8.73 -15.86
CA ALA A 50 -7.62 -8.20 -17.17
C ALA A 50 -6.71 -6.97 -17.12
N SER A 51 -6.71 -6.23 -16.00
CA SER A 51 -5.80 -5.08 -15.81
C SER A 51 -4.39 -5.49 -15.39
N GLU A 52 -4.18 -6.74 -14.99
CA GLU A 52 -2.87 -7.32 -14.70
C GLU A 52 -2.41 -8.14 -15.91
N SER A 53 -1.11 -8.36 -16.05
CA SER A 53 -0.55 -9.05 -17.21
C SER A 53 -1.15 -10.47 -17.41
N SER A 54 -1.25 -10.91 -18.64
CA SER A 54 -1.87 -12.19 -19.04
C SER A 54 -1.32 -13.43 -18.29
N SER A 55 -0.08 -13.40 -17.85
CA SER A 55 0.53 -14.50 -17.11
C SER A 55 0.02 -14.61 -15.66
N THR A 56 -0.39 -13.50 -15.06
CA THR A 56 -0.97 -13.47 -13.70
C THR A 56 -2.44 -13.86 -13.68
N GLU A 57 -3.14 -13.73 -14.81
CA GLU A 57 -4.56 -14.05 -14.96
C GLU A 57 -4.89 -15.50 -14.54
N ASP A 58 -4.14 -16.45 -15.04
CA ASP A 58 -4.36 -17.87 -14.76
C ASP A 58 -4.09 -18.21 -13.27
N THR A 59 -3.07 -17.60 -12.67
CA THR A 59 -2.75 -17.81 -11.24
C THR A 59 -3.83 -17.25 -10.30
N VAL A 60 -4.40 -16.08 -10.61
CA VAL A 60 -5.51 -15.51 -9.82
C VAL A 60 -6.74 -16.41 -9.91
N LYS A 61 -7.12 -16.83 -11.12
CA LYS A 61 -8.27 -17.73 -11.35
C LYS A 61 -8.11 -19.06 -10.61
N MET A 62 -6.91 -19.64 -10.66
CA MET A 62 -6.58 -20.89 -9.98
C MET A 62 -6.75 -20.74 -8.46
N TYR A 63 -6.21 -19.68 -7.87
CA TYR A 63 -6.33 -19.37 -6.44
C TYR A 63 -7.80 -19.21 -6.03
N LEU A 64 -8.58 -18.41 -6.77
CA LEU A 64 -10.01 -18.16 -6.46
C LEU A 64 -10.83 -19.46 -6.54
N LYS A 65 -10.55 -20.33 -7.51
CA LYS A 65 -11.20 -21.64 -7.66
C LYS A 65 -10.86 -22.56 -6.47
N GLU A 66 -9.62 -22.49 -5.98
CA GLU A 66 -9.18 -23.33 -4.86
C GLU A 66 -9.84 -22.90 -3.53
N ILE A 67 -9.85 -21.63 -3.21
CA ILE A 67 -10.48 -21.12 -1.98
C ILE A 67 -12.00 -21.27 -2.01
N GLY A 68 -12.60 -21.30 -3.21
CA GLY A 68 -14.04 -21.52 -3.40
C GLY A 68 -14.53 -22.90 -2.95
N LYS A 69 -13.63 -23.89 -2.86
CA LYS A 69 -13.98 -25.25 -2.39
C LYS A 69 -14.27 -25.31 -0.89
N ALA A 70 -13.76 -24.35 -0.12
CA ALA A 70 -13.93 -24.32 1.33
C ALA A 70 -15.37 -23.99 1.72
N LYS A 71 -15.94 -24.79 2.63
CA LYS A 71 -17.31 -24.57 3.15
C LYS A 71 -17.34 -23.32 4.02
N LEU A 72 -18.41 -22.54 3.90
CA LEU A 72 -18.67 -21.43 4.82
C LEU A 72 -19.13 -22.00 6.17
N LEU A 73 -18.61 -21.45 7.26
CA LEU A 73 -18.95 -21.87 8.61
C LEU A 73 -20.23 -21.17 9.10
N SER A 74 -21.10 -21.92 9.75
CA SER A 74 -22.19 -21.37 10.52
C SER A 74 -21.67 -20.78 11.84
N LYS A 75 -22.49 -19.96 12.51
CA LYS A 75 -22.11 -19.34 13.80
C LYS A 75 -21.77 -20.39 14.87
N ASP A 76 -22.51 -21.49 14.89
CA ASP A 76 -22.30 -22.56 15.87
C ASP A 76 -21.00 -23.35 15.58
N GLU A 77 -20.72 -23.67 14.31
CA GLU A 77 -19.47 -24.29 13.87
C GLU A 77 -18.25 -23.40 14.19
N GLU A 78 -18.39 -22.07 13.95
CA GLU A 78 -17.36 -21.08 14.28
C GLU A 78 -17.01 -21.08 15.76
N LEU A 79 -18.03 -21.17 16.62
CA LEU A 79 -17.86 -21.21 18.08
C LEU A 79 -17.22 -22.52 18.54
N GLU A 80 -17.61 -23.67 17.98
CA GLU A 80 -16.96 -24.97 18.29
C GLU A 80 -15.48 -24.99 17.91
N ILE A 81 -15.17 -24.46 16.70
CA ILE A 81 -13.80 -24.39 16.21
C ILE A 81 -12.97 -23.46 17.13
N ALA A 82 -13.54 -22.32 17.53
CA ALA A 82 -12.88 -21.38 18.41
C ALA A 82 -12.55 -21.98 19.79
N LYS A 83 -13.46 -22.79 20.36
CA LYS A 83 -13.20 -23.52 21.61
C LYS A 83 -12.04 -24.50 21.47
N LYS A 84 -12.03 -25.28 20.39
CA LYS A 84 -10.95 -26.24 20.11
C LYS A 84 -9.59 -25.53 19.86
N MET A 85 -9.62 -24.32 19.32
CA MET A 85 -8.41 -23.50 19.15
C MET A 85 -7.82 -23.10 20.50
N GLU A 86 -8.65 -22.72 21.47
CA GLU A 86 -8.20 -22.38 22.83
C GLU A 86 -7.54 -23.58 23.53
N GLU A 87 -7.99 -24.80 23.23
CA GLU A 87 -7.38 -26.06 23.69
C GLU A 87 -6.02 -26.36 23.03
N GLY A 88 -5.57 -25.52 22.09
CA GLY A 88 -4.30 -25.64 21.39
C GLY A 88 -4.34 -26.43 20.08
N CYS A 89 -5.54 -26.73 19.55
CA CYS A 89 -5.69 -27.50 18.31
C CYS A 89 -5.27 -26.70 17.06
N GLN A 90 -4.10 -27.00 16.52
CA GLN A 90 -3.57 -26.36 15.29
C GLN A 90 -4.45 -26.62 14.05
N TYR A 91 -5.09 -27.78 14.01
CA TYR A 91 -6.01 -28.14 12.90
C TYR A 91 -7.22 -27.20 12.86
N SER A 92 -7.78 -26.85 14.02
CA SER A 92 -8.89 -25.90 14.16
C SER A 92 -8.50 -24.51 13.67
N LYS A 93 -7.28 -24.03 13.97
CA LYS A 93 -6.73 -22.77 13.42
C LYS A 93 -6.69 -22.79 11.90
N LYS A 94 -6.21 -23.87 11.30
CA LYS A 94 -6.16 -24.02 9.84
C LYS A 94 -7.55 -23.98 9.21
N ILE A 95 -8.52 -24.70 9.80
CA ILE A 95 -9.91 -24.73 9.31
C ILE A 95 -10.50 -23.31 9.33
N LEU A 96 -10.40 -22.61 10.47
CA LEU A 96 -10.93 -21.25 10.60
C LEU A 96 -10.31 -20.29 9.58
N THR A 97 -9.00 -20.41 9.35
CA THR A 97 -8.29 -19.61 8.33
C THR A 97 -8.81 -19.93 6.92
N ILE A 98 -8.82 -21.22 6.53
CA ILE A 98 -9.19 -21.65 5.17
C ILE A 98 -10.63 -21.25 4.83
N CYS A 99 -11.58 -21.42 5.76
CA CYS A 99 -12.98 -21.09 5.56
C CYS A 99 -13.22 -19.57 5.41
N ASN A 100 -12.26 -18.73 5.85
CA ASN A 100 -12.36 -17.27 5.79
C ASN A 100 -11.44 -16.60 4.73
N LEU A 101 -10.76 -17.35 3.88
CA LEU A 101 -9.95 -16.79 2.79
C LEU A 101 -10.80 -15.96 1.82
N ARG A 102 -12.06 -16.35 1.60
CA ARG A 102 -13.01 -15.63 0.76
C ARG A 102 -13.31 -14.23 1.28
N LEU A 103 -13.34 -14.06 2.60
CA LEU A 103 -13.50 -12.74 3.25
C LEU A 103 -12.31 -11.83 2.90
N VAL A 104 -11.08 -12.36 2.92
CA VAL A 104 -9.88 -11.60 2.55
C VAL A 104 -9.99 -11.08 1.12
N VAL A 105 -10.39 -11.93 0.17
CA VAL A 105 -10.53 -11.56 -1.25
C VAL A 105 -11.57 -10.45 -1.42
N SER A 106 -12.71 -10.54 -0.73
CA SER A 106 -13.78 -9.52 -0.81
C SER A 106 -13.32 -8.14 -0.30
N ILE A 107 -12.43 -8.13 0.71
CA ILE A 107 -11.85 -6.90 1.23
C ILE A 107 -10.75 -6.39 0.29
N ALA A 108 -9.82 -7.26 -0.14
CA ALA A 108 -8.69 -6.91 -1.02
C ALA A 108 -9.16 -6.29 -2.35
N LYS A 109 -10.30 -6.75 -2.89
CA LYS A 109 -10.93 -6.20 -4.10
C LYS A 109 -11.13 -4.68 -4.02
N LYS A 110 -11.43 -4.12 -2.85
CA LYS A 110 -11.64 -2.67 -2.65
C LYS A 110 -10.33 -1.86 -2.71
N TYR A 111 -9.18 -2.52 -2.72
CA TYR A 111 -7.85 -1.89 -2.66
C TYR A 111 -7.02 -2.10 -3.93
N THR A 112 -7.59 -2.70 -4.97
CA THR A 112 -6.93 -2.89 -6.27
C THR A 112 -6.60 -1.54 -6.94
N GLY A 113 -5.58 -1.52 -7.79
CA GLY A 113 -5.16 -0.32 -8.51
C GLY A 113 -4.38 0.69 -7.66
N ARG A 114 -3.87 0.29 -6.50
CA ARG A 114 -3.13 1.18 -5.58
C ARG A 114 -1.61 0.94 -5.57
N GLY A 115 -1.08 0.32 -6.63
CA GLY A 115 0.36 0.12 -6.78
C GLY A 115 0.88 -1.23 -6.27
N ILE A 116 -0.01 -2.14 -5.87
CA ILE A 116 0.32 -3.52 -5.48
C ILE A 116 -0.57 -4.47 -6.29
N LEU A 117 -0.03 -5.59 -6.74
CA LEU A 117 -0.74 -6.63 -7.45
C LEU A 117 -1.83 -7.25 -6.58
N PHE A 118 -2.94 -7.69 -7.21
CA PHE A 118 -4.09 -8.22 -6.48
C PHE A 118 -3.75 -9.45 -5.63
N LEU A 119 -2.94 -10.38 -6.14
CA LEU A 119 -2.50 -11.55 -5.36
C LEU A 119 -1.67 -11.14 -4.14
N ASP A 120 -0.82 -10.12 -4.28
CA ASP A 120 0.01 -9.64 -3.16
C ASP A 120 -0.87 -8.98 -2.08
N LEU A 121 -1.90 -8.21 -2.49
CA LEU A 121 -2.90 -7.67 -1.56
C LEU A 121 -3.62 -8.78 -0.80
N ILE A 122 -3.99 -9.87 -1.49
CA ILE A 122 -4.62 -11.04 -0.88
C ILE A 122 -3.65 -11.67 0.14
N GLN A 123 -2.37 -11.86 -0.20
CA GLN A 123 -1.41 -12.50 0.70
C GLN A 123 -1.14 -11.65 1.94
N GLU A 124 -1.02 -10.33 1.80
CA GLU A 124 -0.91 -9.43 2.95
C GLU A 124 -2.19 -9.47 3.81
N GLY A 125 -3.36 -9.53 3.17
CA GLY A 125 -4.63 -9.72 3.86
C GLY A 125 -4.72 -11.07 4.59
N ASN A 126 -4.17 -12.13 4.00
CA ASN A 126 -4.10 -13.46 4.61
C ASN A 126 -3.23 -13.45 5.88
N GLN A 127 -2.12 -12.69 5.89
CA GLN A 127 -1.32 -12.48 7.09
C GLN A 127 -2.14 -11.78 8.19
N GLY A 128 -2.94 -10.78 7.80
CA GLY A 128 -3.89 -10.12 8.72
C GLY A 128 -4.93 -11.10 9.27
N LEU A 129 -5.48 -11.95 8.42
CA LEU A 129 -6.43 -13.00 8.82
C LEU A 129 -5.81 -13.98 9.82
N MET A 130 -4.56 -14.42 9.59
CA MET A 130 -3.87 -15.33 10.51
C MET A 130 -3.68 -14.70 11.90
N ARG A 131 -3.30 -13.40 11.94
CA ARG A 131 -3.21 -12.65 13.21
C ARG A 131 -4.57 -12.55 13.90
N ALA A 132 -5.65 -12.35 13.14
CA ALA A 132 -7.00 -12.31 13.69
C ALA A 132 -7.39 -13.66 14.30
N VAL A 133 -7.06 -14.77 13.64
CA VAL A 133 -7.30 -16.14 14.15
C VAL A 133 -6.58 -16.35 15.48
N ASP A 134 -5.32 -15.94 15.57
CA ASP A 134 -4.52 -16.11 16.79
C ASP A 134 -5.04 -15.31 18.00
N LYS A 135 -5.63 -14.13 17.74
CA LYS A 135 -6.10 -13.21 18.78
C LYS A 135 -7.62 -13.25 19.01
N PHE A 136 -8.35 -14.14 18.32
CA PHE A 136 -9.81 -14.19 18.40
C PHE A 136 -10.29 -14.76 19.74
N ASP A 137 -11.20 -14.01 20.39
CA ASP A 137 -11.86 -14.41 21.63
C ASP A 137 -13.39 -14.52 21.42
N TYR A 138 -13.87 -15.76 21.34
CA TYR A 138 -15.28 -16.10 21.11
C TYR A 138 -16.20 -15.66 22.29
N ARG A 139 -15.63 -15.46 23.50
CA ARG A 139 -16.40 -15.07 24.69
C ARG A 139 -17.03 -13.68 24.55
N LYS A 140 -16.48 -12.84 23.67
CA LYS A 140 -17.00 -11.49 23.40
C LYS A 140 -18.32 -11.49 22.60
N GLY A 141 -18.76 -12.62 22.08
CA GLY A 141 -20.07 -12.80 21.43
C GLY A 141 -20.20 -12.27 20.01
N TYR A 142 -19.14 -11.65 19.46
CA TYR A 142 -19.13 -11.14 18.08
C TYR A 142 -18.76 -12.24 17.09
N LYS A 143 -19.25 -12.12 15.83
CA LYS A 143 -18.80 -12.98 14.73
C LYS A 143 -17.31 -12.81 14.44
N PHE A 144 -16.65 -13.87 14.09
CA PHE A 144 -15.24 -13.84 13.68
C PHE A 144 -14.99 -12.84 12.53
N SER A 145 -15.89 -12.83 11.53
CA SER A 145 -15.78 -11.95 10.36
C SER A 145 -15.70 -10.47 10.74
N THR A 146 -16.44 -10.02 11.75
CA THR A 146 -16.42 -8.63 12.25
C THR A 146 -15.03 -8.25 12.78
N TYR A 147 -14.44 -9.13 13.58
CA TYR A 147 -13.10 -8.95 14.16
C TYR A 147 -12.00 -9.06 13.09
N ALA A 148 -12.08 -10.09 12.24
CA ALA A 148 -11.09 -10.37 11.19
C ALA A 148 -11.02 -9.24 10.15
N THR A 149 -12.15 -8.63 9.80
CA THR A 149 -12.19 -7.52 8.83
C THR A 149 -11.25 -6.39 9.20
N TRP A 150 -11.18 -6.05 10.49
CA TRP A 150 -10.27 -4.99 10.97
C TRP A 150 -8.80 -5.38 10.73
N TRP A 151 -8.40 -6.61 11.12
CA TRP A 151 -7.01 -7.08 10.95
C TRP A 151 -6.61 -7.20 9.48
N ILE A 152 -7.52 -7.71 8.65
CA ILE A 152 -7.31 -7.83 7.20
C ILE A 152 -7.11 -6.44 6.58
N ARG A 153 -8.00 -5.50 6.89
CA ARG A 153 -7.92 -4.11 6.40
C ARG A 153 -6.61 -3.45 6.84
N GLN A 154 -6.25 -3.59 8.10
CA GLN A 154 -5.02 -3.04 8.66
C GLN A 154 -3.78 -3.59 7.94
N ALA A 155 -3.72 -4.91 7.72
CA ALA A 155 -2.60 -5.55 7.02
C ALA A 155 -2.48 -5.03 5.58
N ILE A 156 -3.59 -4.97 4.85
CA ILE A 156 -3.64 -4.49 3.45
C ILE A 156 -3.22 -3.01 3.37
N THR A 157 -3.79 -2.15 4.21
CA THR A 157 -3.47 -0.71 4.17
C THR A 157 -2.01 -0.44 4.55
N ARG A 158 -1.49 -1.18 5.51
CA ARG A 158 -0.08 -1.09 5.90
C ARG A 158 0.84 -1.55 4.77
N ALA A 159 0.51 -2.67 4.11
CA ALA A 159 1.28 -3.15 2.96
C ALA A 159 1.30 -2.12 1.82
N ILE A 160 0.16 -1.50 1.52
CA ILE A 160 0.08 -0.43 0.51
C ILE A 160 0.99 0.74 0.90
N ALA A 161 0.96 1.17 2.15
CA ALA A 161 1.81 2.28 2.61
C ALA A 161 3.30 1.95 2.49
N ASP A 162 3.68 0.71 2.78
CA ASP A 162 5.08 0.27 2.82
C ASP A 162 5.66 -0.12 1.44
N GLN A 163 4.85 -0.65 0.52
CA GLN A 163 5.35 -1.35 -0.68
C GLN A 163 4.86 -0.75 -2.00
N ALA A 164 3.80 0.09 -2.02
CA ALA A 164 3.17 0.55 -3.26
C ALA A 164 4.02 1.56 -4.07
N ARG A 165 5.03 2.16 -3.45
CA ARG A 165 5.86 3.21 -4.09
C ARG A 165 7.26 2.70 -4.41
N THR A 166 7.75 3.05 -5.60
CA THR A 166 9.15 2.80 -6.01
C THR A 166 10.15 3.39 -5.02
N ILE A 167 9.90 4.64 -4.60
CA ILE A 167 10.66 5.30 -3.52
C ILE A 167 9.79 5.20 -2.26
N ARG A 168 10.22 4.36 -1.32
CA ARG A 168 9.48 4.10 -0.07
C ARG A 168 9.31 5.38 0.76
N VAL A 169 8.12 5.61 1.23
CA VAL A 169 7.76 6.72 2.12
C VAL A 169 7.27 6.13 3.46
N PRO A 170 7.70 6.67 4.60
CA PRO A 170 7.21 6.18 5.91
C PRO A 170 5.69 6.27 6.05
N VAL A 171 5.10 5.34 6.81
CA VAL A 171 3.64 5.19 6.96
C VAL A 171 2.97 6.50 7.43
N HIS A 172 3.56 7.18 8.43
CA HIS A 172 3.00 8.46 8.94
C HIS A 172 2.95 9.55 7.87
N MET A 173 3.92 9.57 6.94
CA MET A 173 3.91 10.51 5.82
C MET A 173 2.85 10.14 4.79
N VAL A 174 2.64 8.84 4.52
CA VAL A 174 1.55 8.36 3.64
C VAL A 174 0.20 8.76 4.22
N GLU A 175 0.00 8.64 5.53
CA GLU A 175 -1.21 9.09 6.21
C GLU A 175 -1.42 10.62 6.05
N THR A 176 -0.35 11.39 6.23
CA THR A 176 -0.40 12.86 6.05
C THR A 176 -0.75 13.22 4.61
N ILE A 177 -0.13 12.56 3.62
CA ILE A 177 -0.45 12.74 2.19
C ILE A 177 -1.93 12.42 1.93
N ASN A 178 -2.45 11.33 2.50
CA ASN A 178 -3.86 10.94 2.32
C ASN A 178 -4.82 11.97 2.96
N LYS A 179 -4.50 12.48 4.15
CA LYS A 179 -5.26 13.56 4.79
C LYS A 179 -5.26 14.81 3.91
N LEU A 180 -4.09 15.21 3.40
CA LEU A 180 -3.95 16.36 2.52
C LEU A 180 -4.78 16.19 1.24
N ARG A 181 -4.72 15.02 0.59
CA ARG A 181 -5.51 14.70 -0.61
C ARG A 181 -7.02 14.76 -0.34
N LYS A 182 -7.45 14.32 0.84
CA LYS A 182 -8.86 14.41 1.26
C LYS A 182 -9.28 15.88 1.38
N SER A 183 -8.50 16.70 2.10
CA SER A 183 -8.77 18.12 2.27
C SER A 183 -8.81 18.88 0.92
N ILE A 184 -7.88 18.56 0.01
CA ILE A 184 -7.86 19.12 -1.34
C ILE A 184 -9.17 18.81 -2.08
N ARG A 185 -9.67 17.57 -2.00
CA ARG A 185 -10.94 17.19 -2.65
C ARG A 185 -12.14 17.92 -2.05
N GLU A 186 -12.17 18.06 -0.73
CA GLU A 186 -13.22 18.81 -0.02
C GLU A 186 -13.22 20.27 -0.44
N LEU A 187 -12.05 20.92 -0.45
CA LEU A 187 -11.89 22.30 -0.89
C LEU A 187 -12.24 22.49 -2.38
N MET A 188 -11.87 21.53 -3.24
CA MET A 188 -12.25 21.57 -4.66
C MET A 188 -13.77 21.52 -4.84
N GLN A 189 -14.45 20.76 -4.02
CA GLN A 189 -15.91 20.65 -4.05
C GLN A 189 -16.58 21.97 -3.57
N GLU A 190 -16.01 22.63 -2.57
CA GLU A 190 -16.51 23.90 -2.03
C GLU A 190 -16.23 25.08 -2.96
N LEU A 191 -15.00 25.17 -3.47
CA LEU A 191 -14.53 26.32 -4.28
C LEU A 191 -14.87 26.20 -5.77
N GLY A 192 -15.17 25.01 -6.27
CA GLY A 192 -15.39 24.75 -7.69
C GLY A 192 -14.13 24.86 -8.55
N ARG A 193 -12.93 24.99 -7.92
CA ARG A 193 -11.63 25.08 -8.60
C ARG A 193 -10.54 24.42 -7.75
N LYS A 194 -9.36 24.22 -8.34
CA LYS A 194 -8.20 23.71 -7.60
C LYS A 194 -7.80 24.72 -6.51
N PRO A 195 -7.70 24.32 -5.23
CA PRO A 195 -7.27 25.21 -4.15
C PRO A 195 -5.79 25.59 -4.28
N THR A 196 -5.43 26.76 -3.80
CA THR A 196 -4.04 27.20 -3.66
C THR A 196 -3.38 26.56 -2.44
N GLU A 197 -2.06 26.54 -2.40
CA GLU A 197 -1.28 25.98 -1.26
C GLU A 197 -1.60 26.71 0.05
N LEU A 198 -1.85 28.03 -0.04
CA LEU A 198 -2.26 28.85 1.11
C LEU A 198 -3.63 28.42 1.66
N GLU A 199 -4.61 28.23 0.78
CA GLU A 199 -5.95 27.78 1.17
C GLU A 199 -5.91 26.37 1.82
N ILE A 200 -5.05 25.49 1.29
CA ILE A 200 -4.84 24.15 1.86
C ILE A 200 -4.21 24.27 3.25
N ALA A 201 -3.20 25.13 3.43
CA ALA A 201 -2.53 25.37 4.70
C ALA A 201 -3.52 25.89 5.76
N ASP A 202 -4.33 26.88 5.39
CA ASP A 202 -5.36 27.47 6.27
C ASP A 202 -6.43 26.43 6.67
N TYR A 203 -6.87 25.61 5.73
CA TYR A 203 -7.90 24.59 5.98
C TYR A 203 -7.41 23.46 6.87
N THR A 204 -6.16 22.99 6.63
CA THR A 204 -5.58 21.83 7.37
C THR A 204 -4.89 22.23 8.66
N GLY A 205 -4.56 23.52 8.85
CA GLY A 205 -3.77 24.00 10.00
C GLY A 205 -2.29 23.61 9.94
N ILE A 206 -1.80 23.23 8.75
CA ILE A 206 -0.39 22.84 8.52
C ILE A 206 0.33 24.06 7.93
N SER A 207 1.57 24.32 8.34
CA SER A 207 2.35 25.44 7.79
C SER A 207 2.56 25.28 6.27
N LEU A 208 2.60 26.39 5.55
CA LEU A 208 2.77 26.43 4.10
C LEU A 208 3.99 25.62 3.63
N ASP A 209 5.13 25.80 4.30
CA ASP A 209 6.38 25.09 3.96
C ASP A 209 6.20 23.56 4.00
N LYS A 210 5.49 23.06 5.03
CA LYS A 210 5.19 21.64 5.16
C LYS A 210 4.20 21.15 4.09
N VAL A 211 3.22 21.98 3.71
CA VAL A 211 2.30 21.63 2.63
C VAL A 211 3.07 21.45 1.32
N GLN A 212 3.99 22.36 1.01
CA GLN A 212 4.85 22.28 -0.18
C GLN A 212 5.74 21.03 -0.15
N GLU A 213 6.37 20.76 0.99
CA GLU A 213 7.18 19.55 1.18
C GLU A 213 6.36 18.27 0.94
N ILE A 214 5.16 18.19 1.52
CA ILE A 214 4.28 17.02 1.38
C ILE A 214 3.84 16.84 -0.09
N ILE A 215 3.53 17.93 -0.79
CA ILE A 215 3.17 17.91 -2.22
C ILE A 215 4.35 17.36 -3.05
N GLY A 216 5.57 17.82 -2.77
CA GLY A 216 6.79 17.32 -3.42
C GLY A 216 6.99 15.83 -3.21
N ILE A 217 6.89 15.37 -1.97
CA ILE A 217 7.03 13.93 -1.60
C ILE A 217 5.88 13.08 -2.21
N SER A 218 4.70 13.68 -2.45
CA SER A 218 3.54 12.94 -2.96
C SER A 218 3.68 12.54 -4.43
N GLN A 219 4.61 13.14 -5.17
CA GLN A 219 4.84 12.86 -6.59
C GLN A 219 5.30 11.41 -6.79
N ILE A 220 4.93 10.86 -7.94
CA ILE A 220 5.28 9.49 -8.35
C ILE A 220 6.32 9.59 -9.47
N PRO A 221 7.41 8.81 -9.44
CA PRO A 221 8.39 8.80 -10.53
C PRO A 221 7.76 8.38 -11.86
N LEU A 222 8.21 9.01 -12.93
CA LEU A 222 7.85 8.63 -14.31
C LEU A 222 8.78 7.51 -14.79
N SER A 223 8.27 6.63 -15.64
CA SER A 223 9.08 5.60 -16.27
C SER A 223 10.00 6.21 -17.35
N LEU A 224 11.26 5.81 -17.39
CA LEU A 224 12.18 6.17 -18.46
C LEU A 224 11.76 5.56 -19.83
N GLU A 225 10.96 4.50 -19.80
CA GLU A 225 10.41 3.85 -21.01
C GLU A 225 9.12 4.55 -21.50
N THR A 226 8.74 5.67 -20.92
CA THR A 226 7.58 6.46 -21.39
C THR A 226 7.87 6.99 -22.80
N PRO A 227 7.05 6.65 -23.82
CA PRO A 227 7.26 7.15 -25.18
C PRO A 227 7.01 8.66 -25.24
N ILE A 228 7.81 9.37 -26.03
CA ILE A 228 7.70 10.81 -26.27
C ILE A 228 7.38 11.07 -27.74
N GLY A 229 6.26 11.75 -28.00
CA GLY A 229 5.82 12.09 -29.34
C GLY A 229 5.05 10.95 -30.01
N ASP A 230 4.73 11.14 -31.27
CA ASP A 230 3.94 10.21 -32.09
C ASP A 230 4.80 9.20 -32.86
N GLU A 231 6.12 9.35 -32.85
CA GLU A 231 7.06 8.45 -33.54
C GLU A 231 7.48 7.27 -32.65
N GLU A 232 7.42 6.08 -33.20
CA GLU A 232 7.89 4.87 -32.52
C GLU A 232 9.42 4.92 -32.32
N GLY A 233 9.85 4.70 -31.10
CA GLY A 233 11.26 4.51 -30.76
C GLY A 233 11.91 5.58 -29.91
N ASN A 234 11.24 6.71 -29.60
CA ASN A 234 11.78 7.72 -28.71
C ASN A 234 11.23 7.59 -27.30
N TYR A 235 12.08 7.37 -26.34
CA TYR A 235 11.74 7.22 -24.93
C TYR A 235 12.29 8.36 -24.07
N LEU A 236 11.65 8.65 -22.95
CA LEU A 236 12.10 9.68 -21.99
C LEU A 236 13.56 9.48 -21.57
N GLY A 237 14.00 8.24 -21.43
CA GLY A 237 15.38 7.88 -21.09
C GLY A 237 16.43 8.37 -22.08
N ASP A 238 16.08 8.48 -23.36
CA ASP A 238 17.02 8.91 -24.42
C ASP A 238 17.38 10.39 -24.31
N PHE A 239 16.57 11.19 -23.59
CA PHE A 239 16.77 12.62 -23.38
C PHE A 239 17.50 12.96 -22.10
N VAL A 240 17.80 11.95 -21.26
CA VAL A 240 18.52 12.17 -20.00
C VAL A 240 20.01 12.10 -20.25
N GLU A 241 20.69 13.25 -20.12
CA GLU A 241 22.15 13.35 -20.33
C GLU A 241 22.95 12.76 -19.17
N ASP A 242 24.10 12.19 -19.49
CA ASP A 242 25.08 11.74 -18.48
C ASP A 242 25.93 12.92 -18.02
N GLN A 243 25.65 13.44 -16.85
CA GLN A 243 26.40 14.57 -16.23
C GLN A 243 27.74 14.17 -15.62
N SER A 244 28.03 12.87 -15.50
CA SER A 244 29.32 12.40 -14.98
C SER A 244 30.40 12.40 -16.03
N MET A 245 30.05 12.38 -17.32
CA MET A 245 30.98 12.36 -18.43
C MET A 245 31.38 13.79 -18.82
N GLU A 246 32.68 14.08 -18.83
CA GLU A 246 33.20 15.39 -19.23
C GLU A 246 32.97 15.62 -20.74
N SER A 247 32.63 16.83 -21.11
CA SER A 247 32.51 17.20 -22.53
C SER A 247 33.87 17.09 -23.25
N PRO A 248 33.88 16.72 -24.55
CA PRO A 248 35.15 16.67 -25.31
C PRO A 248 35.95 17.96 -25.25
N GLU A 249 35.26 19.11 -25.24
CA GLU A 249 35.91 20.43 -25.11
C GLU A 249 36.60 20.59 -23.77
N ALA A 250 36.01 20.15 -22.66
CA ALA A 250 36.59 20.20 -21.32
C ALA A 250 37.83 19.31 -21.21
N VAL A 251 37.82 18.14 -21.82
CA VAL A 251 38.95 17.21 -21.86
C VAL A 251 40.13 17.84 -22.60
N ILE A 252 39.90 18.38 -23.81
CA ILE A 252 40.92 19.05 -24.62
C ILE A 252 41.48 20.26 -23.87
N ALA A 253 40.63 21.06 -23.24
CA ALA A 253 41.10 22.23 -22.44
C ALA A 253 42.01 21.80 -21.28
N LYS A 254 41.70 20.72 -20.58
CA LYS A 254 42.54 20.16 -19.52
C LYS A 254 43.87 19.66 -20.05
N ASP A 255 43.90 18.98 -21.18
CA ASP A 255 45.11 18.47 -21.81
C ASP A 255 46.00 19.64 -22.25
N ASN A 256 45.47 20.67 -22.89
CA ASN A 256 46.19 21.89 -23.27
C ASN A 256 46.81 22.57 -22.08
N ILE A 257 46.09 22.70 -20.96
CA ILE A 257 46.63 23.28 -19.70
C ILE A 257 47.77 22.42 -19.17
N LYS A 258 47.59 21.10 -19.17
CA LYS A 258 48.60 20.14 -18.70
C LYS A 258 49.88 20.24 -19.54
N ASP A 259 49.77 20.31 -20.85
CA ASP A 259 50.89 20.42 -21.76
C ASP A 259 51.62 21.77 -21.60
N GLY A 260 50.87 22.86 -21.44
CA GLY A 260 51.43 24.15 -21.14
C GLY A 260 52.18 24.20 -19.80
N LEU A 261 51.62 23.54 -18.77
CA LEU A 261 52.28 23.42 -17.45
C LEU A 261 53.59 22.58 -17.55
N ASN A 262 53.56 21.48 -18.28
CA ASN A 262 54.76 20.64 -18.49
C ASN A 262 55.87 21.40 -19.20
N ALA A 263 55.52 22.16 -20.25
CA ALA A 263 56.50 23.00 -20.97
C ALA A 263 57.17 24.04 -20.05
N VAL A 264 56.41 24.70 -19.19
CA VAL A 264 56.95 25.67 -18.22
C VAL A 264 57.82 24.98 -17.15
N LEU A 265 57.41 23.79 -16.68
CA LEU A 265 58.17 23.01 -15.71
C LEU A 265 59.50 22.51 -16.31
N ASP A 266 59.55 22.12 -17.56
CA ASP A 266 60.80 21.72 -18.25
C ASP A 266 61.75 22.88 -18.39
N ASP A 267 61.28 24.11 -18.62
CA ASP A 267 62.09 25.32 -18.66
C ASP A 267 62.68 25.71 -17.27
N LEU A 268 62.00 25.33 -16.18
CA LEU A 268 62.43 25.61 -14.81
C LEU A 268 63.42 24.58 -14.27
N THR A 269 63.53 23.43 -14.84
CA THR A 269 64.49 22.37 -14.41
C THR A 269 65.89 22.49 -14.89
N UNK A 270 66.09 23.34 -15.51
CA UNK A 270 67.33 23.61 -15.89
C UNK A 270 68.15 24.26 -14.98
#